data_07fda331e8dc6ab1e9363e154b2b589b
#
_entry.id   07fda331e8dc6ab1e9363e154b2b589b
#
_cell.length_a   1.000
_cell.length_b   1.000
_cell.length_c   1.000
_cell.angle_alpha   90.00
_cell.angle_beta   90.00
_cell.angle_gamma   90.00
#
_symmetry.space_group_name_H-M   'P 1'
#
loop_
_entity.id
_entity.type
_entity.pdbx_description
1 polymer ?
#
loop_
_entity_poly.entity_id
_entity_poly.type
_entity_poly.pdbx_seq_one_letter_code
_entity_poly.pdbx_strand_id
1 'polypeptide(L)'
;PNAIRGMLATIAISYGVPILFTKDFKETASLLQLIAKREQEETGPFTIHGTKKPLSIREMQEFIVSALPGVGVGLARPLLKEFKSIKKVVNADKKDLEKVEKIGPKKAKQINDIVNRDYQTLD
;
A
#
# COMPACT_ATOMS: atom_id res chain seq x y z
N PRO A 1 -0.87 32.21 -20.47
CA PRO A 1 -1.82 31.33 -19.82
C PRO A 1 -1.61 29.85 -20.14
N ASN A 2 -1.53 29.46 -21.39
CA ASN A 2 -1.32 28.05 -21.73
C ASN A 2 0.08 27.52 -21.40
N ALA A 3 1.13 28.36 -21.56
CA ALA A 3 2.49 28.01 -21.19
C ALA A 3 2.63 27.77 -19.68
N ILE A 4 2.02 28.60 -18.87
CA ILE A 4 2.02 28.47 -17.40
C ILE A 4 1.30 27.19 -16.98
N ARG A 5 0.12 26.92 -17.56
CA ARG A 5 -0.64 25.69 -17.30
C ARG A 5 0.13 24.45 -17.71
N GLY A 6 0.82 24.49 -18.87
CA GLY A 6 1.68 23.40 -19.34
C GLY A 6 2.84 23.14 -18.39
N MET A 7 3.48 24.19 -17.89
CA MET A 7 4.56 24.07 -16.91
C MET A 7 4.08 23.48 -15.58
N LEU A 8 2.95 23.94 -15.06
CA LEU A 8 2.34 23.40 -13.84
C LEU A 8 1.97 21.92 -14.02
N ALA A 9 1.40 21.55 -15.15
CA ALA A 9 1.09 20.16 -15.46
C ALA A 9 2.35 19.29 -15.53
N THR A 10 3.44 19.78 -16.12
CA THR A 10 4.73 19.09 -16.17
C THR A 10 5.28 18.86 -14.75
N ILE A 11 5.27 19.88 -13.90
CA ILE A 11 5.74 19.75 -12.51
C ILE A 11 4.90 18.72 -11.74
N ALA A 12 3.58 18.81 -11.83
CA ALA A 12 2.69 17.92 -11.09
C ALA A 12 2.72 16.48 -11.59
N ILE A 13 2.72 16.27 -12.92
CA ILE A 13 2.56 14.94 -13.51
C ILE A 13 3.92 14.30 -13.79
N SER A 14 4.84 14.99 -14.46
CA SER A 14 6.12 14.41 -14.87
C SER A 14 7.12 14.31 -13.73
N TYR A 15 7.13 15.28 -12.83
CA TYR A 15 8.02 15.29 -11.66
C TYR A 15 7.36 14.79 -10.38
N GLY A 16 6.04 14.56 -10.39
CA GLY A 16 5.32 14.08 -9.22
C GLY A 16 5.33 15.04 -8.03
N VAL A 17 5.51 16.35 -8.28
CA VAL A 17 5.53 17.37 -7.23
C VAL A 17 4.13 17.93 -7.01
N PRO A 18 3.53 17.74 -5.84
CA PRO A 18 2.23 18.32 -5.52
C PRO A 18 2.27 19.85 -5.57
N ILE A 19 1.24 20.45 -6.16
CA ILE A 19 1.11 21.90 -6.24
C ILE A 19 -0.14 22.32 -5.47
N LEU A 20 0.03 23.25 -4.51
CA LEU A 20 -1.05 23.82 -3.73
C LEU A 20 -1.07 25.33 -3.95
N PHE A 21 -2.27 25.88 -4.14
CA PHE A 21 -2.48 27.31 -4.34
C PHE A 21 -3.01 27.95 -3.07
N THR A 22 -2.51 29.13 -2.76
CA THR A 22 -2.95 29.95 -1.64
C THR A 22 -3.34 31.35 -2.14
N LYS A 23 -4.29 31.99 -1.48
CA LYS A 23 -4.79 33.31 -1.87
C LYS A 23 -3.85 34.44 -1.47
N ASP A 24 -3.21 34.30 -0.32
CA ASP A 24 -2.36 35.31 0.27
C ASP A 24 -1.27 34.68 1.17
N PHE A 25 -0.38 35.52 1.67
CA PHE A 25 0.73 35.08 2.54
C PHE A 25 0.25 34.51 3.88
N LYS A 26 -0.91 34.92 4.39
CA LYS A 26 -1.48 34.40 5.64
C LYS A 26 -1.96 32.97 5.46
N GLU A 27 -2.64 32.70 4.35
CA GLU A 27 -3.05 31.34 4.00
C GLU A 27 -1.84 30.44 3.74
N THR A 28 -0.79 30.95 3.08
CA THR A 28 0.47 30.23 2.89
C THR A 28 1.09 29.85 4.24
N ALA A 29 1.19 30.78 5.18
CA ALA A 29 1.73 30.51 6.52
C ALA A 29 0.90 29.45 7.26
N SER A 30 -0.43 29.54 7.20
CA SER A 30 -1.33 28.58 7.83
C SER A 30 -1.18 27.19 7.20
N LEU A 31 -1.05 27.09 5.88
CA LEU A 31 -0.85 25.84 5.17
C LEU A 31 0.49 25.20 5.53
N LEU A 32 1.57 25.97 5.57
CA LEU A 32 2.89 25.49 5.98
C LEU A 32 2.88 24.95 7.42
N GLN A 33 2.21 25.67 8.32
CA GLN A 33 2.04 25.24 9.70
C GLN A 33 1.26 23.91 9.80
N LEU A 34 0.20 23.76 8.99
CA LEU A 34 -0.59 22.53 8.93
C LEU A 34 0.24 21.35 8.42
N ILE A 35 1.03 21.56 7.36
CA ILE A 35 1.91 20.53 6.79
C ILE A 35 2.98 20.13 7.83
N ALA A 36 3.65 21.10 8.44
CA ALA A 36 4.66 20.85 9.46
C ALA A 36 4.09 20.06 10.65
N LYS A 37 2.89 20.42 11.12
CA LYS A 37 2.21 19.70 12.19
C LYS A 37 1.91 18.23 11.79
N ARG A 38 1.41 17.99 10.58
CA ARG A 38 1.16 16.63 10.08
C ARG A 38 2.44 15.80 10.00
N GLU A 39 3.52 16.36 9.46
CA GLU A 39 4.82 15.68 9.38
C GLU A 39 5.37 15.33 10.77
N GLN A 40 5.19 16.20 11.75
CA GLN A 40 5.61 15.93 13.13
C GLN A 40 4.74 14.89 13.84
N GLU A 41 3.44 14.84 13.55
CA GLU A 41 2.52 13.86 14.10
C GLU A 41 2.67 12.48 13.45
N GLU A 42 3.18 12.42 12.22
CA GLU A 42 3.40 11.19 11.44
C GLU A 42 4.82 10.59 11.61
N THR A 43 5.65 11.12 12.50
CA THR A 43 6.97 10.53 12.83
C THR A 43 6.87 9.25 13.65
N GLY A 44 6.08 8.32 13.16
CA GLY A 44 6.18 6.90 13.49
C GLY A 44 7.00 6.17 12.41
N PRO A 45 7.52 4.97 12.70
CA PRO A 45 8.14 4.15 11.66
C PRO A 45 7.16 4.03 10.49
N PHE A 46 7.67 4.20 9.27
CA PHE A 46 6.97 4.19 8.00
C PHE A 46 5.71 3.30 8.03
N THR A 47 4.57 3.89 8.29
CA THR A 47 3.28 3.21 8.22
C THR A 47 2.75 3.41 6.81
N ILE A 48 2.77 2.34 6.04
CA ILE A 48 2.19 2.27 4.69
C ILE A 48 0.69 2.63 4.71
N HIS A 49 0.09 2.69 5.88
CA HIS A 49 -1.31 3.07 6.10
C HIS A 49 -1.40 4.15 7.17
N GLY A 50 -1.81 5.34 6.75
CA GLY A 50 -2.11 6.49 7.62
C GLY A 50 -3.35 6.30 8.49
N THR A 51 -3.45 5.19 9.21
CA THR A 51 -4.51 4.97 10.20
C THR A 51 -3.95 5.19 11.60
N LYS A 52 -4.40 6.29 12.23
CA LYS A 52 -4.07 6.63 13.63
C LYS A 52 -4.62 5.65 14.68
N LYS A 53 -5.38 4.63 14.27
CA LYS A 53 -5.92 3.62 15.17
C LYS A 53 -5.15 2.31 15.02
N PRO A 54 -4.77 1.66 16.11
CA PRO A 54 -4.22 0.31 16.03
C PRO A 54 -5.22 -0.60 15.32
N LEU A 55 -4.75 -1.30 14.29
CA LEU A 55 -5.56 -2.27 13.57
C LEU A 55 -5.96 -3.41 14.52
N SER A 56 -7.19 -3.89 14.41
CA SER A 56 -7.56 -5.15 15.02
C SER A 56 -6.71 -6.29 14.47
N ILE A 57 -6.57 -7.39 15.20
CA ILE A 57 -5.83 -8.58 14.72
C ILE A 57 -6.34 -9.01 13.35
N ARG A 58 -7.64 -9.00 13.15
CA ARG A 58 -8.27 -9.33 11.88
C ARG A 58 -7.84 -8.40 10.74
N GLU A 59 -7.90 -7.08 10.97
CA GLU A 59 -7.48 -6.09 9.98
C GLU A 59 -5.99 -6.21 9.66
N MET A 60 -5.17 -6.50 10.67
CA MET A 60 -3.75 -6.73 10.49
C MET A 60 -3.47 -8.00 9.66
N GLN A 61 -4.22 -9.07 9.88
CA GLN A 61 -4.12 -10.28 9.06
C GLN A 61 -4.55 -10.01 7.62
N GLU A 62 -5.67 -9.32 7.40
CA GLU A 62 -6.13 -8.91 6.08
C GLU A 62 -5.09 -8.05 5.37
N PHE A 63 -4.47 -7.13 6.10
CA PHE A 63 -3.40 -6.28 5.58
C PHE A 63 -2.18 -7.08 5.12
N ILE A 64 -1.63 -7.95 5.96
CA ILE A 64 -0.45 -8.77 5.64
C ILE A 64 -0.71 -9.62 4.40
N VAL A 65 -1.86 -10.27 4.33
CA VAL A 65 -2.21 -11.12 3.19
C VAL A 65 -2.47 -10.31 1.92
N SER A 66 -3.03 -9.09 2.04
CA SER A 66 -3.26 -8.20 0.90
C SER A 66 -1.96 -7.73 0.22
N ALA A 67 -0.85 -7.75 0.94
CA ALA A 67 0.48 -7.39 0.42
C ALA A 67 1.09 -8.48 -0.49
N LEU A 68 0.54 -9.69 -0.49
CA LEU A 68 0.99 -10.76 -1.39
C LEU A 68 0.71 -10.42 -2.85
N PRO A 69 1.60 -10.81 -3.79
CA PRO A 69 1.46 -10.49 -5.21
C PRO A 69 0.11 -10.90 -5.80
N GLY A 70 -0.58 -9.97 -6.42
CA GLY A 70 -1.87 -10.23 -7.09
C GLY A 70 -3.06 -10.50 -6.18
N VAL A 71 -2.89 -10.39 -4.86
CA VAL A 71 -3.97 -10.62 -3.88
C VAL A 71 -4.80 -9.36 -3.64
N GLY A 72 -4.18 -8.29 -3.14
CA GLY A 72 -4.91 -7.08 -2.78
C GLY A 72 -5.98 -7.30 -1.70
N VAL A 73 -6.68 -6.22 -1.34
CA VAL A 73 -7.71 -6.24 -0.28
C VAL A 73 -8.89 -7.17 -0.65
N GLY A 74 -9.24 -7.25 -1.93
CA GLY A 74 -10.37 -8.04 -2.41
C GLY A 74 -10.20 -9.55 -2.27
N LEU A 75 -8.96 -10.06 -2.33
CA LEU A 75 -8.67 -11.49 -2.23
C LEU A 75 -8.11 -11.91 -0.86
N ALA A 76 -7.66 -10.97 -0.05
CA ALA A 76 -7.13 -11.26 1.29
C ALA A 76 -8.17 -11.94 2.19
N ARG A 77 -9.40 -11.42 2.19
CA ARG A 77 -10.50 -12.02 2.97
C ARG A 77 -10.90 -13.42 2.53
N PRO A 78 -11.13 -13.69 1.23
CA PRO A 78 -11.36 -15.05 0.74
C PRO A 78 -10.25 -16.04 1.14
N LEU A 79 -8.97 -15.65 0.96
CA LEU A 79 -7.84 -16.48 1.37
C LEU A 79 -7.84 -16.77 2.87
N LEU A 80 -8.04 -15.77 3.72
CA LEU A 80 -8.08 -15.97 5.17
C LEU A 80 -9.31 -16.75 5.64
N LYS A 81 -10.43 -16.67 4.92
CA LYS A 81 -11.61 -17.49 5.20
C LYS A 81 -11.35 -18.96 4.87
N GLU A 82 -10.69 -19.24 3.76
CA GLU A 82 -10.36 -20.61 3.33
C GLU A 82 -9.29 -21.24 4.23
N PHE A 83 -8.16 -20.58 4.38
CA PHE A 83 -7.00 -21.13 5.09
C PHE A 83 -7.00 -20.88 6.60
N LYS A 84 -7.88 -20.01 7.13
CA LYS A 84 -8.04 -19.68 8.57
C LYS A 84 -6.89 -18.95 9.24
N SER A 85 -5.69 -18.93 8.68
CA SER A 85 -4.54 -18.22 9.24
C SER A 85 -3.53 -17.82 8.17
N ILE A 86 -2.74 -16.78 8.45
CA ILE A 86 -1.62 -16.36 7.58
C ILE A 86 -0.64 -17.53 7.37
N LYS A 87 -0.29 -18.24 8.44
CA LYS A 87 0.62 -19.39 8.37
C LYS A 87 0.14 -20.43 7.35
N LYS A 88 -1.15 -20.73 7.34
CA LYS A 88 -1.69 -21.68 6.37
C LYS A 88 -1.72 -21.14 4.95
N VAL A 89 -1.95 -19.83 4.76
CA VAL A 89 -1.87 -19.19 3.44
C VAL A 89 -0.46 -19.29 2.88
N VAL A 90 0.56 -18.95 3.67
CA VAL A 90 1.95 -18.96 3.19
C VAL A 90 2.52 -20.37 3.00
N ASN A 91 1.99 -21.36 3.71
CA ASN A 91 2.39 -22.77 3.55
C ASN A 91 1.50 -23.55 2.56
N ALA A 92 0.53 -22.91 1.93
CA ALA A 92 -0.36 -23.56 0.98
C ALA A 92 0.35 -23.87 -0.35
N ASP A 93 0.06 -25.04 -0.91
CA ASP A 93 0.53 -25.42 -2.24
C ASP A 93 -0.20 -24.61 -3.33
N LYS A 94 0.41 -24.53 -4.52
CA LYS A 94 -0.18 -23.85 -5.69
C LYS A 94 -1.60 -24.35 -5.99
N LYS A 95 -1.80 -25.67 -5.93
CA LYS A 95 -3.12 -26.29 -6.18
C LYS A 95 -4.17 -25.90 -5.14
N ASP A 96 -3.77 -25.74 -3.89
CA ASP A 96 -4.68 -25.32 -2.83
C ASP A 96 -5.02 -23.82 -2.94
N LEU A 97 -4.05 -22.99 -3.30
CA LEU A 97 -4.29 -21.58 -3.58
C LEU A 97 -5.26 -21.36 -4.74
N GLU A 98 -5.17 -22.18 -5.79
CA GLU A 98 -6.07 -22.13 -6.96
C GLU A 98 -7.52 -22.50 -6.65
N LYS A 99 -7.80 -23.13 -5.51
CA LYS A 99 -9.17 -23.41 -5.06
C LYS A 99 -9.92 -22.16 -4.63
N VAL A 100 -9.18 -21.09 -4.31
CA VAL A 100 -9.77 -19.80 -3.94
C VAL A 100 -10.22 -19.06 -5.19
N GLU A 101 -11.48 -18.63 -5.22
CA GLU A 101 -12.05 -17.90 -6.35
C GLU A 101 -11.18 -16.71 -6.76
N LYS A 102 -10.96 -16.54 -8.06
CA LYS A 102 -10.12 -15.48 -8.68
C LYS A 102 -8.61 -15.61 -8.45
N ILE A 103 -8.16 -16.73 -7.89
CA ILE A 103 -6.74 -17.08 -7.83
C ILE A 103 -6.48 -18.17 -8.86
N GLY A 104 -5.95 -17.75 -10.01
CA GLY A 104 -5.53 -18.68 -11.06
C GLY A 104 -4.06 -19.09 -10.91
N PRO A 105 -3.57 -19.99 -11.82
CA PRO A 105 -2.21 -20.52 -11.77
C PRO A 105 -1.12 -19.47 -11.70
N LYS A 106 -1.29 -18.34 -12.39
CA LYS A 106 -0.31 -17.22 -12.40
C LYS A 106 -0.16 -16.59 -11.03
N LYS A 107 -1.28 -16.29 -10.36
CA LYS A 107 -1.26 -15.69 -9.01
C LYS A 107 -0.76 -16.69 -7.96
N ALA A 108 -1.23 -17.93 -8.01
CA ALA A 108 -0.78 -19.00 -7.13
C ALA A 108 0.74 -19.21 -7.23
N LYS A 109 1.29 -19.18 -8.46
CA LYS A 109 2.73 -19.24 -8.68
C LYS A 109 3.46 -18.03 -8.07
N GLN A 110 2.98 -16.81 -8.29
CA GLN A 110 3.60 -15.60 -7.75
C GLN A 110 3.62 -15.59 -6.21
N ILE A 111 2.52 -16.00 -5.58
CA ILE A 111 2.44 -16.12 -4.12
C ILE A 111 3.46 -17.15 -3.62
N ASN A 112 3.45 -18.34 -4.23
CA ASN A 112 4.36 -19.41 -3.83
C ASN A 112 5.83 -19.04 -4.03
N ASP A 113 6.17 -18.38 -5.13
CA ASP A 113 7.55 -17.96 -5.43
C ASP A 113 8.06 -16.91 -4.44
N ILE A 114 7.25 -15.93 -4.06
CA ILE A 114 7.68 -14.89 -3.11
C ILE A 114 7.81 -15.42 -1.68
N VAL A 115 6.94 -16.35 -1.30
CA VAL A 115 6.93 -16.91 0.06
C VAL A 115 8.09 -17.88 0.30
N ASN A 116 8.50 -18.63 -0.74
CA ASN A 116 9.53 -19.67 -0.61
C ASN A 116 10.92 -19.23 -1.08
N ARG A 117 11.04 -18.04 -1.66
CA ARG A 117 12.34 -17.54 -2.12
C ARG A 117 13.15 -17.03 -0.94
N ASP A 118 14.41 -17.43 -0.87
CA ASP A 118 15.34 -16.89 0.11
C ASP A 118 15.53 -15.38 -0.08
N TYR A 119 15.65 -14.68 1.05
CA TYR A 119 15.94 -13.24 1.03
C TYR A 119 17.37 -13.02 0.55
N GLN A 120 17.50 -12.31 -0.57
CA GLN A 120 18.81 -11.94 -1.11
C GLN A 120 19.18 -10.56 -0.56
N THR A 121 20.20 -10.51 0.27
CA THR A 121 20.87 -9.25 0.63
C THR A 121 21.64 -8.77 -0.60
N LEU A 122 21.32 -7.55 -1.05
CA LEU A 122 22.16 -6.86 -2.02
C LEU A 122 23.41 -6.40 -1.27
N ASP A 123 24.54 -7.00 -1.60
CA ASP A 123 25.86 -6.55 -1.15
C ASP A 123 26.25 -5.22 -1.80
#